data_21b7dbbe42cba183516cc3a508258449
#
_entry.id   21b7dbbe42cba183516cc3a508258449
#
_cell.length_a   1.000
_cell.length_b   1.000
_cell.length_c   1.000
_cell.angle_alpha   90.00
_cell.angle_beta   90.00
_cell.angle_gamma   90.00
#
_symmetry.space_group_name_H-M   'P 1'
#
loop_
_entity.id
_entity.type
_entity.pdbx_description
1 polymer ?
#
loop_
_entity_poly.entity_id
_entity_poly.type
_entity_poly.pdbx_seq_one_letter_code
_entity_poly.pdbx_strand_id
1 'polypeptide(L)'
;MHGLIVNQLRQFVVRTHGRKLWNRMRADTGVEIAEVPAIDRLYEDADVVALVQAAAAASGADAQVLLEQFGEFLAPALLRIYAPILRPEWRTLDVIQHAEARIHRVVRRQDAQAAPPYLTATRSSADVVEVNYESPRRLCAVARGIMHGLATHFNERLDIQQPTCLLRGDPACRLVGRLIS
;
A
#
# COMPACT_ATOMS: atom_id res chain seq x y z
N MET A 1 -4.74 -11.50 2.53
CA MET A 1 -3.75 -10.62 1.81
C MET A 1 -3.01 -11.43 0.78
N HIS A 2 -2.86 -10.93 -0.46
CA HIS A 2 -2.11 -11.63 -1.51
C HIS A 2 -0.62 -11.76 -1.15
N GLY A 3 -0.02 -12.90 -1.41
CA GLY A 3 1.36 -13.23 -1.01
C GLY A 3 2.42 -12.30 -1.58
N LEU A 4 2.18 -11.73 -2.77
CA LEU A 4 3.04 -10.68 -3.31
C LEU A 4 3.22 -9.51 -2.31
N ILE A 5 2.13 -9.04 -1.71
CA ILE A 5 2.18 -7.93 -0.74
C ILE A 5 2.92 -8.35 0.53
N VAL A 6 2.68 -9.57 1.02
CA VAL A 6 3.36 -10.11 2.21
C VAL A 6 4.86 -10.31 1.96
N ASN A 7 5.24 -10.76 0.76
CA ASN A 7 6.64 -10.87 0.35
C ASN A 7 7.31 -9.49 0.27
N GLN A 8 6.62 -8.48 -0.26
CA GLN A 8 7.13 -7.10 -0.27
C GLN A 8 7.25 -6.51 1.14
N LEU A 9 6.32 -6.82 2.06
CA LEU A 9 6.44 -6.44 3.47
C LEU A 9 7.69 -7.03 4.10
N ARG A 10 7.98 -8.32 3.86
CA ARG A 10 9.24 -8.93 4.30
C ARG A 10 10.44 -8.19 3.74
N GLN A 11 10.46 -7.91 2.43
CA GLN A 11 11.58 -7.21 1.81
C GLN A 11 11.78 -5.81 2.42
N PHE A 12 10.69 -5.08 2.66
CA PHE A 12 10.72 -3.80 3.35
C PHE A 12 11.38 -3.93 4.73
N VAL A 13 10.84 -4.82 5.58
CA VAL A 13 11.37 -5.01 6.94
C VAL A 13 12.83 -5.44 6.94
N VAL A 14 13.22 -6.38 6.06
CA VAL A 14 14.61 -6.87 6.00
C VAL A 14 15.56 -5.77 5.54
N ARG A 15 15.16 -4.92 4.60
CA ARG A 15 16.02 -3.83 4.09
C ARG A 15 16.15 -2.67 5.05
N THR A 16 15.08 -2.31 5.76
CA THR A 16 15.05 -1.13 6.63
C THR A 16 15.47 -1.44 8.07
N HIS A 17 15.13 -2.63 8.56
CA HIS A 17 15.32 -3.01 9.98
C HIS A 17 16.14 -4.28 10.17
N GLY A 18 16.47 -4.97 9.10
CA GLY A 18 17.28 -6.19 9.12
C GLY A 18 16.47 -7.48 9.33
N ARG A 19 17.09 -8.62 8.95
CA ARG A 19 16.47 -9.96 9.02
C ARG A 19 16.09 -10.37 10.46
N LYS A 20 16.82 -9.89 11.46
CA LYS A 20 16.54 -10.20 12.87
C LYS A 20 15.15 -9.72 13.29
N LEU A 21 14.73 -8.52 12.85
CA LEU A 21 13.40 -8.02 13.15
C LEU A 21 12.33 -8.90 12.49
N TRP A 22 12.49 -9.24 11.20
CA TRP A 22 11.53 -10.12 10.51
C TRP A 22 11.33 -11.47 11.24
N ASN A 23 12.42 -12.12 11.65
CA ASN A 23 12.36 -13.39 12.37
C ASN A 23 11.70 -13.23 13.75
N ARG A 24 12.00 -12.14 14.46
CA ARG A 24 11.37 -11.81 15.75
C ARG A 24 9.87 -11.60 15.59
N MET A 25 9.43 -10.81 14.62
CA MET A 25 8.00 -10.57 14.35
C MET A 25 7.24 -11.89 14.17
N ARG A 26 7.80 -12.82 13.39
CA ARG A 26 7.20 -14.14 13.16
C ARG A 26 7.14 -14.99 14.45
N ALA A 27 8.21 -14.96 15.24
CA ALA A 27 8.25 -15.69 16.50
C ALA A 27 7.28 -15.11 17.54
N ASP A 28 7.23 -13.79 17.68
CA ASP A 28 6.41 -13.11 18.68
C ASP A 28 4.90 -13.23 18.38
N THR A 29 4.53 -13.33 17.11
CA THR A 29 3.12 -13.46 16.70
C THR A 29 2.63 -14.90 16.61
N GLY A 30 3.50 -15.89 16.52
CA GLY A 30 3.14 -17.28 16.28
C GLY A 30 2.50 -17.53 14.92
N VAL A 31 2.55 -16.56 14.01
CA VAL A 31 1.93 -16.66 12.68
C VAL A 31 2.70 -17.62 11.78
N GLU A 32 2.00 -18.56 11.17
CA GLU A 32 2.59 -19.53 10.23
C GLU A 32 2.93 -18.93 8.87
N ILE A 33 3.85 -17.95 8.86
CA ILE A 33 4.42 -17.37 7.64
C ILE A 33 5.86 -17.84 7.50
N ALA A 34 6.20 -18.39 6.34
CA ALA A 34 7.57 -18.81 6.02
C ALA A 34 8.57 -17.65 6.11
N GLU A 35 9.86 -17.92 6.30
CA GLU A 35 10.90 -16.88 6.28
C GLU A 35 10.83 -16.05 4.99
N VAL A 36 10.56 -16.72 3.86
CA VAL A 36 10.26 -16.08 2.58
C VAL A 36 8.81 -16.42 2.21
N PRO A 37 7.87 -15.48 2.34
CA PRO A 37 6.48 -15.71 2.00
C PRO A 37 6.31 -16.06 0.51
N ALA A 38 5.50 -17.09 0.21
CA ALA A 38 5.15 -17.45 -1.15
C ALA A 38 4.29 -16.35 -1.79
N ILE A 39 4.60 -15.98 -3.03
CA ILE A 39 3.94 -14.86 -3.72
C ILE A 39 2.58 -15.25 -4.30
N ASP A 40 2.34 -16.54 -4.53
CA ASP A 40 1.14 -17.14 -5.11
C ASP A 40 0.15 -17.67 -4.04
N ARG A 41 0.46 -17.44 -2.76
CA ARG A 41 -0.39 -17.85 -1.63
C ARG A 41 -1.22 -16.66 -1.12
N LEU A 42 -2.40 -16.96 -0.59
CA LEU A 42 -3.17 -16.02 0.23
C LEU A 42 -2.81 -16.20 1.72
N TYR A 43 -2.72 -15.09 2.41
CA TYR A 43 -2.48 -15.01 3.85
C TYR A 43 -3.66 -14.33 4.53
N GLU A 44 -3.99 -14.78 5.73
CA GLU A 44 -5.04 -14.14 6.52
C GLU A 44 -4.68 -12.68 6.83
N ASP A 45 -5.64 -11.79 6.70
CA ASP A 45 -5.42 -10.37 6.96
C ASP A 45 -5.01 -10.12 8.41
N ALA A 46 -5.57 -10.88 9.36
CA ALA A 46 -5.22 -10.80 10.78
C ALA A 46 -3.74 -11.09 11.04
N ASP A 47 -3.16 -12.07 10.34
CA ASP A 47 -1.76 -12.44 10.46
C ASP A 47 -0.85 -11.30 10.02
N VAL A 48 -1.18 -10.66 8.91
CA VAL A 48 -0.40 -9.53 8.39
C VAL A 48 -0.49 -8.31 9.31
N VAL A 49 -1.68 -8.05 9.88
CA VAL A 49 -1.86 -7.00 10.87
C VAL A 49 -1.04 -7.29 12.13
N ALA A 50 -1.05 -8.52 12.63
CA ALA A 50 -0.23 -8.92 13.79
C ALA A 50 1.26 -8.70 13.54
N LEU A 51 1.77 -9.05 12.35
CA LEU A 51 3.16 -8.78 11.97
C LEU A 51 3.50 -7.29 11.99
N VAL A 52 2.63 -6.44 11.44
CA VAL A 52 2.85 -4.97 11.45
C VAL A 52 2.84 -4.43 12.88
N GLN A 53 1.94 -4.91 13.74
CA GLN A 53 1.91 -4.51 15.16
C GLN A 53 3.18 -4.95 15.90
N ALA A 54 3.66 -6.17 15.65
CA ALA A 54 4.93 -6.66 16.22
C ALA A 54 6.12 -5.84 15.72
N ALA A 55 6.14 -5.42 14.45
CA ALA A 55 7.16 -4.52 13.93
C ALA A 55 7.13 -3.16 14.65
N ALA A 56 5.95 -2.57 14.82
CA ALA A 56 5.77 -1.30 15.51
C ALA A 56 6.27 -1.39 16.96
N ALA A 57 5.84 -2.41 17.69
CA ALA A 57 6.28 -2.64 19.09
C ALA A 57 7.79 -2.84 19.20
N ALA A 58 8.40 -3.60 18.28
CA ALA A 58 9.84 -3.89 18.31
C ALA A 58 10.73 -2.72 17.87
N SER A 59 10.22 -1.84 16.99
CA SER A 59 10.95 -0.65 16.52
C SER A 59 10.67 0.62 17.31
N GLY A 60 9.63 0.64 18.16
CA GLY A 60 9.14 1.84 18.83
C GLY A 60 8.48 2.85 17.88
N ALA A 61 8.23 2.48 16.64
CA ALA A 61 7.61 3.35 15.64
C ALA A 61 6.07 3.22 15.70
N ASP A 62 5.38 4.28 15.27
CA ASP A 62 3.93 4.22 15.06
C ASP A 62 3.58 3.29 13.89
N ALA A 63 2.58 2.42 14.06
CA ALA A 63 2.18 1.45 13.05
C ALA A 63 1.70 2.10 11.74
N GLN A 64 1.07 3.29 11.80
CA GLN A 64 0.62 4.00 10.61
C GLN A 64 1.79 4.59 9.84
N VAL A 65 2.83 5.04 10.54
CA VAL A 65 4.09 5.52 9.93
C VAL A 65 4.80 4.36 9.21
N LEU A 66 4.90 3.20 9.85
CA LEU A 66 5.48 2.01 9.21
C LEU A 66 4.70 1.56 7.97
N LEU A 67 3.37 1.60 8.04
CA LEU A 67 2.51 1.25 6.91
C LEU A 67 2.66 2.26 5.75
N GLU A 68 2.83 3.53 6.04
CA GLU A 68 3.07 4.56 5.03
C GLU A 68 4.44 4.35 4.36
N GLN A 69 5.50 4.16 5.14
CA GLN A 69 6.83 3.82 4.62
C GLN A 69 6.83 2.52 3.80
N PHE A 70 6.06 1.53 4.23
CA PHE A 70 5.86 0.32 3.44
C PHE A 70 5.17 0.62 2.10
N GLY A 71 4.16 1.49 2.09
CA GLY A 71 3.51 1.94 0.86
C GLY A 71 4.47 2.60 -0.13
N GLU A 72 5.34 3.50 0.36
CA GLU A 72 6.39 4.12 -0.44
C GLU A 72 7.35 3.09 -1.04
N PHE A 73 7.79 2.14 -0.21
CA PHE A 73 8.64 1.03 -0.65
C PHE A 73 7.97 0.14 -1.71
N LEU A 74 6.66 -0.06 -1.60
CA LEU A 74 5.86 -0.92 -2.47
C LEU A 74 5.65 -0.33 -3.87
N ALA A 75 5.52 0.99 -3.98
CA ALA A 75 5.14 1.68 -5.22
C ALA A 75 6.02 1.32 -6.45
N PRO A 76 7.36 1.32 -6.38
CA PRO A 76 8.20 0.93 -7.52
C PRO A 76 8.02 -0.54 -7.93
N ALA A 77 7.73 -1.44 -6.98
CA ALA A 77 7.45 -2.84 -7.29
C ALA A 77 6.13 -2.99 -8.04
N LEU A 78 5.09 -2.27 -7.59
CA LEU A 78 3.79 -2.25 -8.28
C LEU A 78 3.90 -1.69 -9.69
N LEU A 79 4.63 -0.59 -9.89
CA LEU A 79 4.86 -0.02 -11.22
C LEU A 79 5.52 -1.03 -12.17
N ARG A 80 6.52 -1.77 -11.71
CA ARG A 80 7.17 -2.83 -12.53
C ARG A 80 6.21 -3.96 -12.88
N ILE A 81 5.42 -4.42 -11.91
CA ILE A 81 4.48 -5.54 -12.11
C ILE A 81 3.38 -5.17 -13.09
N TYR A 82 2.87 -3.96 -12.98
CA TYR A 82 1.75 -3.48 -13.81
C TYR A 82 2.18 -2.68 -15.03
N ALA A 83 3.50 -2.53 -15.28
CA ALA A 83 4.02 -1.81 -16.44
C ALA A 83 3.32 -2.14 -17.77
N PRO A 84 2.98 -3.43 -18.10
CA PRO A 84 2.33 -3.76 -19.36
C PRO A 84 0.93 -3.16 -19.56
N ILE A 85 0.26 -2.71 -18.49
CA ILE A 85 -1.10 -2.15 -18.52
C ILE A 85 -1.14 -0.65 -18.22
N LEU A 86 0.00 -0.07 -17.87
CA LEU A 86 0.17 1.37 -17.70
C LEU A 86 0.57 2.02 -19.02
N ARG A 87 0.17 3.26 -19.23
CA ARG A 87 0.59 4.01 -20.41
C ARG A 87 1.94 4.69 -20.15
N PRO A 88 2.85 4.71 -21.12
CA PRO A 88 4.18 5.31 -20.95
C PRO A 88 4.17 6.81 -20.59
N GLU A 89 3.15 7.54 -21.05
CA GLU A 89 2.99 8.95 -20.80
C GLU A 89 2.42 9.28 -19.41
N TRP A 90 1.94 8.27 -18.66
CA TRP A 90 1.34 8.50 -17.35
C TRP A 90 2.37 8.91 -16.31
N ARG A 91 1.95 9.86 -15.49
CA ARG A 91 2.67 10.37 -14.34
C ARG A 91 1.91 10.05 -13.06
N THR A 92 2.34 10.59 -11.92
CA THR A 92 1.79 10.29 -10.60
C THR A 92 0.26 10.33 -10.56
N LEU A 93 -0.32 11.47 -10.92
CA LEU A 93 -1.77 11.63 -10.80
C LEU A 93 -2.55 10.76 -11.79
N ASP A 94 -1.96 10.44 -12.95
CA ASP A 94 -2.59 9.57 -13.96
C ASP A 94 -2.65 8.12 -13.44
N VAL A 95 -1.55 7.63 -12.85
CA VAL A 95 -1.53 6.27 -12.25
C VAL A 95 -2.55 6.18 -11.12
N ILE A 96 -2.61 7.17 -10.22
CA ILE A 96 -3.58 7.22 -9.12
C ILE A 96 -5.00 7.23 -9.67
N GLN A 97 -5.31 8.10 -10.62
CA GLN A 97 -6.64 8.23 -11.21
C GLN A 97 -7.14 6.93 -11.85
N HIS A 98 -6.24 6.19 -12.49
CA HIS A 98 -6.60 5.00 -13.24
C HIS A 98 -6.37 3.68 -12.47
N ALA A 99 -5.89 3.73 -11.23
CA ALA A 99 -5.55 2.54 -10.43
C ALA A 99 -6.72 1.56 -10.31
N GLU A 100 -7.94 2.04 -10.01
CA GLU A 100 -9.13 1.19 -9.92
C GLU A 100 -9.44 0.50 -11.25
N ALA A 101 -9.52 1.27 -12.33
CA ALA A 101 -9.98 0.78 -13.63
C ALA A 101 -8.95 -0.11 -14.33
N ARG A 102 -7.66 0.12 -14.13
CA ARG A 102 -6.58 -0.57 -14.83
C ARG A 102 -5.87 -1.63 -14.00
N ILE A 103 -5.74 -1.43 -12.69
CA ILE A 103 -5.00 -2.34 -11.82
C ILE A 103 -5.98 -3.20 -11.00
N HIS A 104 -6.76 -2.61 -10.12
CA HIS A 104 -7.60 -3.36 -9.18
C HIS A 104 -8.65 -4.20 -9.88
N ARG A 105 -9.26 -3.70 -10.94
CA ARG A 105 -10.22 -4.47 -11.76
C ARG A 105 -9.57 -5.68 -12.42
N VAL A 106 -8.33 -5.54 -12.91
CA VAL A 106 -7.57 -6.66 -13.50
C VAL A 106 -7.24 -7.68 -12.42
N VAL A 107 -6.74 -7.24 -11.26
CA VAL A 107 -6.44 -8.12 -10.12
C VAL A 107 -7.67 -8.94 -9.72
N ARG A 108 -8.84 -8.30 -9.54
CA ARG A 108 -10.08 -9.00 -9.19
C ARG A 108 -10.57 -9.99 -10.27
N ARG A 109 -10.23 -9.75 -11.54
CA ARG A 109 -10.57 -10.69 -12.63
C ARG A 109 -9.64 -11.89 -12.70
N GLN A 110 -8.36 -11.70 -12.37
CA GLN A 110 -7.35 -12.74 -12.40
C GLN A 110 -7.41 -13.65 -11.18
N ASP A 111 -7.77 -13.09 -10.04
CA ASP A 111 -7.89 -13.81 -8.77
C ASP A 111 -9.16 -13.35 -8.03
N ALA A 112 -10.17 -14.21 -8.03
CA ALA A 112 -11.45 -13.94 -7.36
C ALA A 112 -11.32 -13.82 -5.84
N GLN A 113 -10.24 -14.33 -5.25
CA GLN A 113 -9.95 -14.22 -3.81
C GLN A 113 -9.11 -12.98 -3.49
N ALA A 114 -8.49 -12.36 -4.48
CA ALA A 114 -7.82 -11.08 -4.28
C ALA A 114 -8.86 -9.98 -4.03
N ALA A 115 -8.73 -9.31 -2.90
CA ALA A 115 -9.63 -8.24 -2.49
C ALA A 115 -8.84 -6.92 -2.35
N PRO A 116 -8.39 -6.30 -3.46
CA PRO A 116 -7.82 -4.96 -3.39
C PRO A 116 -8.88 -3.98 -2.88
N PRO A 117 -8.48 -2.82 -2.31
CA PRO A 117 -9.42 -1.79 -1.90
C PRO A 117 -10.27 -1.32 -3.09
N TYR A 118 -11.45 -0.78 -2.81
CA TYR A 118 -12.21 -0.02 -3.79
C TYR A 118 -11.73 1.42 -3.77
N LEU A 119 -11.43 1.94 -4.95
CA LEU A 119 -10.97 3.32 -5.12
C LEU A 119 -11.91 4.06 -6.08
N THR A 120 -12.30 5.26 -5.68
CA THR A 120 -12.86 6.23 -6.62
C THR A 120 -11.91 7.41 -6.66
N ALA A 121 -11.22 7.58 -7.79
CA ALA A 121 -10.26 8.66 -7.97
C ALA A 121 -10.76 9.65 -9.02
N THR A 122 -10.82 10.93 -8.65
CA THR A 122 -11.28 12.01 -9.51
C THR A 122 -10.22 13.11 -9.58
N ARG A 123 -9.92 13.56 -10.78
CA ARG A 123 -9.04 14.71 -11.01
C ARG A 123 -9.87 15.99 -10.85
N SER A 124 -9.61 16.78 -9.82
CA SER A 124 -10.33 18.04 -9.58
C SER A 124 -9.66 19.25 -10.24
N SER A 125 -8.34 19.13 -10.56
CA SER A 125 -7.58 20.10 -11.38
C SER A 125 -6.38 19.42 -12.03
N ALA A 126 -5.58 20.16 -12.77
CA ALA A 126 -4.37 19.64 -13.41
C ALA A 126 -3.36 19.07 -12.39
N ASP A 127 -3.34 19.61 -11.18
CA ASP A 127 -2.41 19.32 -10.10
C ASP A 127 -3.02 18.59 -8.90
N VAL A 128 -4.34 18.30 -8.91
CA VAL A 128 -5.05 17.70 -7.76
C VAL A 128 -5.83 16.45 -8.14
N VAL A 129 -5.65 15.38 -7.36
CA VAL A 129 -6.47 14.18 -7.40
C VAL A 129 -7.10 13.92 -6.04
N GLU A 130 -8.39 13.58 -6.03
CA GLU A 130 -9.13 13.15 -4.86
C GLU A 130 -9.39 11.64 -4.96
N VAL A 131 -9.08 10.90 -3.89
CA VAL A 131 -9.26 9.46 -3.82
C VAL A 131 -10.14 9.12 -2.64
N ASN A 132 -11.29 8.50 -2.88
CA ASN A 132 -12.05 7.80 -1.87
C ASN A 132 -11.53 6.36 -1.80
N TYR A 133 -11.11 5.96 -0.60
CA TYR A 133 -10.55 4.65 -0.31
C TYR A 133 -11.48 3.90 0.64
N GLU A 134 -11.91 2.72 0.22
CA GLU A 134 -12.78 1.85 1.00
C GLU A 134 -12.17 0.45 1.08
N SER A 135 -11.95 -0.03 2.31
CA SER A 135 -11.43 -1.37 2.55
C SER A 135 -11.70 -1.82 3.99
N PRO A 136 -12.17 -3.04 4.20
CA PRO A 136 -12.29 -3.61 5.55
C PRO A 136 -10.94 -3.73 6.26
N ARG A 137 -9.82 -3.76 5.52
CA ARG A 137 -8.45 -3.80 6.05
C ARG A 137 -7.99 -2.48 6.67
N ARG A 138 -8.63 -1.36 6.37
CA ARG A 138 -8.31 -0.03 6.88
C ARG A 138 -6.84 0.38 6.70
N LEU A 139 -6.23 -0.01 5.57
CA LEU A 139 -4.82 0.24 5.25
C LEU A 139 -4.61 1.54 4.46
N CYS A 140 -5.31 2.61 4.83
CA CYS A 140 -5.20 3.91 4.15
C CYS A 140 -3.81 4.53 4.25
N ALA A 141 -3.03 4.23 5.29
CA ALA A 141 -1.64 4.66 5.38
C ALA A 141 -0.78 4.03 4.27
N VAL A 142 -1.00 2.75 3.93
CA VAL A 142 -0.32 2.13 2.77
C VAL A 142 -0.70 2.84 1.48
N ALA A 143 -1.97 3.22 1.30
CA ALA A 143 -2.40 3.96 0.12
C ALA A 143 -1.71 5.33 0.02
N ARG A 144 -1.59 6.09 1.15
CA ARG A 144 -0.83 7.34 1.20
C ARG A 144 0.63 7.12 0.81
N GLY A 145 1.27 6.11 1.39
CA GLY A 145 2.65 5.78 1.08
C GLY A 145 2.84 5.42 -0.39
N ILE A 146 1.92 4.64 -0.99
CA ILE A 146 1.96 4.35 -2.43
C ILE A 146 1.88 5.65 -3.24
N MET A 147 0.99 6.59 -2.90
CA MET A 147 0.88 7.88 -3.59
C MET A 147 2.18 8.68 -3.50
N HIS A 148 2.85 8.72 -2.33
CA HIS A 148 4.17 9.34 -2.16
C HIS A 148 5.25 8.62 -2.97
N GLY A 149 5.27 7.28 -2.93
CA GLY A 149 6.24 6.48 -3.69
C GLY A 149 6.09 6.62 -5.20
N LEU A 150 4.86 6.80 -5.71
CA LEU A 150 4.60 7.13 -7.10
C LEU A 150 5.18 8.50 -7.47
N ALA A 151 4.94 9.53 -6.63
CA ALA A 151 5.48 10.87 -6.86
C ALA A 151 7.02 10.85 -6.90
N THR A 152 7.64 10.17 -5.94
CA THR A 152 9.09 9.98 -5.91
C THR A 152 9.61 9.30 -7.18
N HIS A 153 8.92 8.24 -7.65
CA HIS A 153 9.32 7.52 -8.87
C HIS A 153 9.30 8.41 -10.12
N PHE A 154 8.31 9.30 -10.21
CA PHE A 154 8.19 10.23 -11.35
C PHE A 154 8.96 11.54 -11.15
N ASN A 155 9.76 11.64 -10.09
CA ASN A 155 10.48 12.86 -9.72
C ASN A 155 9.54 14.08 -9.56
N GLU A 156 8.40 13.82 -8.92
CA GLU A 156 7.38 14.80 -8.56
C GLU A 156 7.25 14.87 -7.04
N ARG A 157 6.68 15.96 -6.51
CA ARG A 157 6.39 16.13 -5.09
C ARG A 157 4.89 16.21 -4.91
N LEU A 158 4.36 15.46 -3.94
CA LEU A 158 2.94 15.37 -3.67
C LEU A 158 2.68 15.71 -2.20
N ASP A 159 1.87 16.72 -1.95
CA ASP A 159 1.25 16.95 -0.64
C ASP A 159 -0.03 16.13 -0.54
N ILE A 160 -0.21 15.39 0.55
CA ILE A 160 -1.39 14.53 0.74
C ILE A 160 -2.09 14.92 2.04
N GLN A 161 -3.33 15.36 1.91
CA GLN A 161 -4.24 15.61 3.02
C GLN A 161 -5.25 14.47 3.14
N GLN A 162 -5.63 14.13 4.38
CA GLN A 162 -6.64 13.10 4.65
C GLN A 162 -7.74 13.68 5.55
N PRO A 163 -8.73 14.37 4.96
CA PRO A 163 -9.81 14.99 5.71
C PRO A 163 -10.70 13.99 6.44
N THR A 164 -10.96 12.79 5.86
CA THR A 164 -11.72 11.72 6.52
C THR A 164 -10.92 10.42 6.56
N CYS A 165 -11.13 9.59 7.61
CA CYS A 165 -10.40 8.35 7.81
C CYS A 165 -11.23 7.29 8.53
N LEU A 166 -11.31 6.08 7.96
CA LEU A 166 -11.94 4.91 8.58
C LEU A 166 -11.44 4.60 10.00
N LEU A 167 -10.16 4.93 10.29
CA LEU A 167 -9.57 4.75 11.62
C LEU A 167 -10.05 5.78 12.65
N ARG A 168 -10.65 6.89 12.19
CA ARG A 168 -11.26 7.92 13.03
C ARG A 168 -12.79 7.76 13.15
N GLY A 169 -13.35 6.67 12.58
CA GLY A 169 -14.79 6.41 12.59
C GLY A 169 -15.56 6.99 11.41
N ASP A 170 -14.89 7.63 10.45
CA ASP A 170 -15.55 8.11 9.23
C ASP A 170 -15.95 6.91 8.34
N PRO A 171 -16.97 7.05 7.46
CA PRO A 171 -17.47 5.98 6.62
C PRO A 171 -16.48 5.53 5.52
N ALA A 172 -15.56 6.43 5.11
CA ALA A 172 -14.51 6.18 4.12
C ALA A 172 -13.29 7.05 4.39
N CYS A 173 -12.13 6.66 3.85
CA CYS A 173 -10.98 7.54 3.81
C CYS A 173 -11.02 8.39 2.54
N ARG A 174 -10.92 9.72 2.68
CA ARG A 174 -10.71 10.63 1.56
C ARG A 174 -9.27 11.14 1.60
N LEU A 175 -8.53 10.90 0.52
CA LEU A 175 -7.17 11.37 0.33
C LEU A 175 -7.19 12.43 -0.77
N VAL A 176 -6.57 13.58 -0.51
CA VAL A 176 -6.44 14.67 -1.47
C VAL A 176 -4.96 14.87 -1.75
N GLY A 177 -4.51 14.46 -2.92
CA GLY A 177 -3.12 14.60 -3.37
C GLY A 177 -2.97 15.82 -4.27
N ARG A 178 -2.06 16.73 -3.92
CA ARG A 178 -1.72 17.92 -4.71
C ARG A 178 -0.25 17.89 -5.11
N LEU A 179 0.03 18.01 -6.40
CA LEU A 179 1.39 18.25 -6.88
C LEU A 179 1.87 19.62 -6.40
N ILE A 180 3.09 19.67 -5.85
CA ILE A 180 3.76 20.90 -5.42
C ILE A 180 5.00 21.13 -6.27
N SER A 181 5.17 22.37 -6.68
CA SER A 181 6.30 22.86 -7.49
C SER A 181 7.61 22.76 -6.73
#